data_f22f65aac14227ed03dd3c15df4ca163
#
_entry.id   f22f65aac14227ed03dd3c15df4ca163
#
_cell.length_a   1.000
_cell.length_b   1.000
_cell.length_c   1.000
_cell.angle_alpha   90.00
_cell.angle_beta   90.00
_cell.angle_gamma   90.00
#
_symmetry.space_group_name_H-M   'P 1'
#
loop_
_entity.id
_entity.type
_entity.pdbx_description
1 polymer ?
#
loop_
_entity_poly.entity_id
_entity_poly.type
_entity_poly.pdbx_seq_one_letter_code
_entity_poly.pdbx_strand_id
1 'polypeptide(L)'
;MSDRVGRRRRRPLVLVLAGAALAVTLAVSGSAFGGAKACGTVVINEQSWSGSTANTYVAKYVLEKRLGCKVKVTNVTEGLPYFQAMRDGKIDVALEDWDNTLGESGIPYVKDGSVVVVGSNGITGVIGWYIPRYLLKQYPQFKTWKGLKGKESIFKSPESGSKGMFLGGDPSYVQKDRKLIEGLGLNFKHVVAGAEPAQVARWSQLYKQRKPVLFYWYDPQYLNAQYDLVRVELPKRFKGCLDDEKQPGNAKKFACEYPSYGLDKLMSKKFAASGSPAVKFVKKWKWSSADQNFVANLIAG
;
A
#
# COMPACT_ATOMS: atom_id res chain seq x y z
N MET A 1 62.71 71.01 21.04
CA MET A 1 62.74 71.94 19.92
C MET A 1 61.36 71.88 19.30
N SER A 2 60.45 72.83 19.75
CA SER A 2 60.14 74.10 19.08
C SER A 2 59.54 73.85 17.69
N ASP A 3 58.36 74.23 17.31
CA ASP A 3 57.58 75.44 17.43
C ASP A 3 56.12 75.14 17.00
N ARG A 4 55.22 75.61 17.67
CA ARG A 4 54.24 76.73 17.71
C ARG A 4 53.71 77.20 16.33
N VAL A 5 52.37 77.59 16.43
CA VAL A 5 51.59 78.62 15.72
C VAL A 5 50.83 78.14 14.52
N GLY A 6 49.51 78.29 14.41
CA GLY A 6 48.66 79.42 14.69
C GLY A 6 47.16 79.18 14.40
N ARG A 7 46.39 79.68 15.28
CA ARG A 7 44.91 79.76 15.18
C ARG A 7 44.47 80.71 14.06
N ARG A 8 43.52 80.32 13.22
CA ARG A 8 42.59 81.31 12.62
C ARG A 8 41.15 80.83 12.75
N ARG A 9 40.41 81.50 13.55
CA ARG A 9 38.95 81.48 13.64
C ARG A 9 38.33 82.10 12.37
N ARG A 10 37.38 81.40 11.70
CA ARG A 10 36.42 82.10 10.84
C ARG A 10 35.02 81.62 11.24
N ARG A 11 34.16 82.60 11.38
CA ARG A 11 32.78 82.49 11.86
C ARG A 11 31.85 81.93 10.81
N PRO A 12 30.67 81.37 11.19
CA PRO A 12 29.78 80.62 10.32
C PRO A 12 28.87 81.56 9.53
N LEU A 13 28.64 81.20 8.31
CA LEU A 13 27.55 81.68 7.45
C LEU A 13 26.35 80.76 7.59
N VAL A 14 25.27 81.21 8.20
CA VAL A 14 24.02 80.51 8.31
C VAL A 14 23.28 80.68 6.96
N LEU A 15 23.17 79.70 6.17
CA LEU A 15 22.23 79.68 5.05
C LEU A 15 21.02 78.82 5.44
N VAL A 16 19.90 79.45 5.61
CA VAL A 16 18.60 78.81 5.77
C VAL A 16 18.10 78.42 4.36
N LEU A 17 18.11 77.16 4.04
CA LEU A 17 17.44 76.64 2.88
C LEU A 17 16.19 75.89 3.35
N ALA A 18 15.04 76.48 3.09
CA ALA A 18 13.74 75.79 3.18
C ALA A 18 13.63 74.70 2.07
N GLY A 19 13.82 73.46 2.46
CA GLY A 19 13.63 72.32 1.58
C GLY A 19 12.27 71.69 1.83
N ALA A 20 11.39 71.80 0.86
CA ALA A 20 10.11 71.11 0.82
C ALA A 20 10.31 69.59 0.88
N ALA A 21 9.86 68.94 1.95
CA ALA A 21 9.85 67.50 2.07
C ALA A 21 8.73 66.93 1.19
N LEU A 22 9.10 66.42 0.01
CA LEU A 22 8.22 65.64 -0.83
C LEU A 22 8.17 64.21 -0.22
N ALA A 23 7.12 63.89 0.53
CA ALA A 23 6.88 62.55 1.02
C ALA A 23 6.43 61.67 -0.16
N VAL A 24 7.39 60.97 -0.75
CA VAL A 24 7.09 59.87 -1.70
C VAL A 24 6.64 58.67 -0.87
N THR A 25 5.32 58.50 -0.74
CA THR A 25 4.73 57.26 -0.25
C THR A 25 4.93 56.19 -1.31
N LEU A 26 5.98 55.40 -1.17
CA LEU A 26 6.13 54.12 -1.87
C LEU A 26 4.98 53.20 -1.42
N ALA A 27 3.90 53.19 -2.17
CA ALA A 27 2.91 52.12 -2.08
C ALA A 27 3.63 50.83 -2.49
N VAL A 28 4.15 50.10 -1.51
CA VAL A 28 4.56 48.70 -1.71
C VAL A 28 3.27 47.96 -2.02
N SER A 29 2.94 47.86 -3.32
CA SER A 29 1.95 46.91 -3.82
C SER A 29 2.49 45.52 -3.47
N GLY A 30 2.15 45.03 -2.30
CA GLY A 30 2.39 43.67 -1.90
C GLY A 30 1.66 42.79 -2.92
N SER A 31 2.38 42.34 -3.95
CA SER A 31 1.93 41.21 -4.74
C SER A 31 1.68 40.12 -3.74
N ALA A 32 0.41 39.85 -3.44
CA ALA A 32 0.01 38.66 -2.74
C ALA A 32 0.50 37.47 -3.59
N PHE A 33 1.74 37.05 -3.39
CA PHE A 33 2.13 35.72 -3.78
C PHE A 33 1.12 34.82 -3.07
N GLY A 34 0.20 34.26 -3.84
CA GLY A 34 -0.76 33.29 -3.34
C GLY A 34 0.03 32.21 -2.62
N GLY A 35 0.11 32.35 -1.31
CA GLY A 35 0.90 31.45 -0.45
C GLY A 35 0.47 30.02 -0.75
N ALA A 36 1.40 29.17 -1.17
CA ALA A 36 1.11 27.77 -1.37
C ALA A 36 0.40 27.25 -0.14
N LYS A 37 -0.78 26.66 -0.32
CA LYS A 37 -1.57 26.16 0.81
C LYS A 37 -0.72 25.24 1.66
N ALA A 38 -0.68 25.45 2.98
CA ALA A 38 0.07 24.60 3.88
C ALA A 38 -0.38 23.14 3.73
N CYS A 39 0.56 22.20 3.74
CA CYS A 39 0.26 20.79 3.53
C CYS A 39 -0.70 20.24 4.60
N GLY A 40 -0.56 20.68 5.85
CA GLY A 40 -1.37 20.20 6.96
C GLY A 40 -0.97 18.80 7.44
N THR A 41 -1.92 18.14 8.11
CA THR A 41 -1.75 16.74 8.53
C THR A 41 -2.35 15.83 7.49
N VAL A 42 -1.66 14.72 7.17
CA VAL A 42 -2.11 13.64 6.28
C VAL A 42 -2.12 12.35 7.07
N VAL A 43 -3.25 11.67 7.11
CA VAL A 43 -3.40 10.36 7.76
C VAL A 43 -3.36 9.28 6.69
N ILE A 44 -2.29 8.48 6.68
CA ILE A 44 -2.11 7.36 5.75
C ILE A 44 -2.49 6.07 6.48
N ASN A 45 -3.31 5.24 5.86
CA ASN A 45 -3.57 3.89 6.37
C ASN A 45 -2.56 2.91 5.80
N GLU A 46 -1.86 2.23 6.70
CA GLU A 46 -0.98 1.11 6.42
C GLU A 46 -1.76 -0.19 6.62
N GLN A 47 -1.71 -1.08 5.65
CA GLN A 47 -2.27 -2.43 5.74
C GLN A 47 -1.21 -3.43 6.23
N SER A 48 -1.63 -4.67 6.52
CA SER A 48 -0.79 -5.67 7.20
C SER A 48 0.27 -6.35 6.32
N TRP A 49 0.42 -5.97 5.04
CA TRP A 49 1.40 -6.56 4.12
C TRP A 49 2.54 -5.61 3.78
N SER A 50 3.67 -6.21 3.43
CA SER A 50 4.93 -5.49 3.21
C SER A 50 4.91 -4.44 2.09
N GLY A 51 4.12 -4.64 1.04
CA GLY A 51 3.92 -3.65 -0.02
C GLY A 51 3.28 -2.37 0.50
N SER A 52 2.22 -2.49 1.31
CA SER A 52 1.57 -1.34 1.94
C SER A 52 2.52 -0.60 2.88
N THR A 53 3.32 -1.32 3.66
CA THR A 53 4.36 -0.73 4.51
C THR A 53 5.34 0.09 3.67
N ALA A 54 5.87 -0.47 2.57
CA ALA A 54 6.79 0.23 1.69
C ALA A 54 6.18 1.51 1.10
N ASN A 55 4.96 1.44 0.55
CA ASN A 55 4.22 2.60 0.06
C ASN A 55 4.05 3.67 1.12
N THR A 56 3.62 3.28 2.31
CA THR A 56 3.33 4.21 3.42
C THR A 56 4.56 4.97 3.87
N TYR A 57 5.68 4.28 4.11
CA TYR A 57 6.85 4.94 4.70
C TYR A 57 7.66 5.75 3.70
N VAL A 58 7.70 5.35 2.41
CA VAL A 58 8.28 6.20 1.37
C VAL A 58 7.43 7.45 1.16
N ALA A 59 6.11 7.30 1.08
CA ALA A 59 5.22 8.45 0.95
C ALA A 59 5.31 9.39 2.17
N LYS A 60 5.32 8.83 3.39
CA LYS A 60 5.54 9.59 4.62
C LYS A 60 6.82 10.42 4.55
N TYR A 61 7.93 9.80 4.19
CA TYR A 61 9.22 10.48 4.06
C TYR A 61 9.15 11.66 3.08
N VAL A 62 8.60 11.43 1.88
CA VAL A 62 8.50 12.48 0.85
C VAL A 62 7.55 13.60 1.29
N LEU A 63 6.39 13.26 1.85
CA LEU A 63 5.42 14.23 2.34
C LEU A 63 6.02 15.12 3.45
N GLU A 64 6.72 14.53 4.40
CA GLU A 64 7.33 15.27 5.50
C GLU A 64 8.54 16.09 5.06
N LYS A 65 9.48 15.47 4.32
CA LYS A 65 10.77 16.10 4.00
C LYS A 65 10.73 17.03 2.78
N ARG A 66 9.80 16.84 1.85
CA ARG A 66 9.73 17.63 0.60
C ARG A 66 8.53 18.57 0.54
N LEU A 67 7.43 18.23 1.21
CA LEU A 67 6.20 19.02 1.18
C LEU A 67 5.85 19.69 2.52
N GLY A 68 6.61 19.42 3.58
CA GLY A 68 6.40 20.00 4.90
C GLY A 68 5.08 19.56 5.55
N CYS A 69 4.54 18.41 5.17
CA CYS A 69 3.35 17.84 5.80
C CYS A 69 3.67 17.26 7.18
N LYS A 70 2.64 17.13 8.03
CA LYS A 70 2.69 16.22 9.18
C LYS A 70 2.00 14.93 8.78
N VAL A 71 2.67 13.78 8.90
CA VAL A 71 2.07 12.49 8.53
C VAL A 71 1.80 11.66 9.77
N LYS A 72 0.57 11.17 9.87
CA LYS A 72 0.16 10.14 10.84
C LYS A 72 -0.08 8.84 10.09
N VAL A 73 0.41 7.74 10.63
CA VAL A 73 0.13 6.40 10.12
C VAL A 73 -0.89 5.75 11.04
N THR A 74 -1.88 5.10 10.47
CA THR A 74 -2.88 4.30 11.18
C THR A 74 -3.02 2.94 10.52
N ASN A 75 -3.50 1.95 11.27
CA ASN A 75 -3.62 0.55 10.83
C ASN A 75 -5.06 0.07 11.04
N VAL A 76 -5.97 0.59 10.25
CA VAL A 76 -7.35 0.08 10.23
C VAL A 76 -7.44 -1.03 9.21
N THR A 77 -7.77 -2.23 9.68
CA THR A 77 -7.91 -3.43 8.84
C THR A 77 -8.96 -3.22 7.75
N GLU A 78 -8.68 -3.72 6.55
CA GLU A 78 -9.62 -3.68 5.41
C GLU A 78 -11.00 -4.23 5.75
N GLY A 79 -12.00 -3.71 5.06
CA GLY A 79 -13.41 -4.02 5.26
C GLY A 79 -14.22 -2.80 5.69
N LEU A 80 -15.39 -3.03 6.25
CA LEU A 80 -16.34 -1.97 6.61
C LEU A 80 -15.75 -0.86 7.51
N PRO A 81 -14.99 -1.17 8.60
CA PRO A 81 -14.40 -0.14 9.46
C PRO A 81 -13.42 0.79 8.74
N TYR A 82 -12.67 0.26 7.78
CA TYR A 82 -11.73 1.02 6.97
C TYR A 82 -12.44 2.07 6.10
N PHE A 83 -13.49 1.69 5.38
CA PHE A 83 -14.28 2.63 4.57
C PHE A 83 -15.04 3.66 5.41
N GLN A 84 -15.56 3.25 6.57
CA GLN A 84 -16.17 4.16 7.54
C GLN A 84 -15.15 5.20 8.02
N ALA A 85 -13.93 4.78 8.36
CA ALA A 85 -12.87 5.68 8.79
C ALA A 85 -12.45 6.67 7.69
N MET A 86 -12.43 6.24 6.41
CA MET A 86 -12.20 7.15 5.28
C MET A 86 -13.36 8.16 5.12
N ARG A 87 -14.61 7.69 5.13
CA ARG A 87 -15.79 8.57 5.06
C ARG A 87 -15.78 9.62 6.17
N ASP A 88 -15.45 9.21 7.38
CA ASP A 88 -15.43 10.07 8.57
C ASP A 88 -14.18 10.99 8.60
N GLY A 89 -13.28 10.88 7.62
CA GLY A 89 -12.04 11.67 7.53
C GLY A 89 -11.02 11.35 8.63
N LYS A 90 -11.08 10.13 9.18
CA LYS A 90 -10.07 9.58 10.10
C LYS A 90 -8.89 8.98 9.35
N ILE A 91 -9.10 8.56 8.11
CA ILE A 91 -8.09 8.15 7.13
C ILE A 91 -8.21 9.09 5.94
N ASP A 92 -7.10 9.68 5.51
CA ASP A 92 -7.03 10.54 4.34
C ASP A 92 -6.68 9.76 3.07
N VAL A 93 -5.72 8.81 3.17
CA VAL A 93 -5.08 8.15 2.03
C VAL A 93 -4.81 6.68 2.34
N ALA A 94 -5.02 5.83 1.33
CA ALA A 94 -4.39 4.53 1.18
C ALA A 94 -3.67 4.48 -0.16
N LEU A 95 -2.46 3.93 -0.19
CA LEU A 95 -1.58 3.97 -1.37
C LEU A 95 -1.48 2.63 -2.11
N GLU A 96 -2.05 1.59 -1.52
CA GLU A 96 -2.11 0.26 -2.12
C GLU A 96 -3.40 -0.42 -1.69
N ASP A 97 -4.34 -0.48 -2.60
CA ASP A 97 -5.61 -1.15 -2.50
C ASP A 97 -5.71 -2.20 -3.60
N TRP A 98 -6.03 -3.44 -3.25
CA TRP A 98 -5.99 -4.58 -4.16
C TRP A 98 -7.30 -4.78 -4.94
N ASP A 99 -7.95 -3.69 -5.38
CA ASP A 99 -9.16 -3.65 -6.22
C ASP A 99 -10.38 -4.41 -5.65
N ASN A 100 -10.25 -4.95 -4.44
CA ASN A 100 -11.28 -5.71 -3.76
C ASN A 100 -12.04 -4.91 -2.73
N THR A 101 -11.50 -3.80 -2.38
CA THR A 101 -12.16 -2.79 -1.60
C THR A 101 -13.41 -2.28 -2.30
N LEU A 102 -13.52 -2.50 -3.61
CA LEU A 102 -14.74 -2.38 -4.39
C LEU A 102 -15.71 -3.57 -4.21
N GLY A 103 -15.37 -4.55 -3.32
CA GLY A 103 -16.31 -5.56 -2.87
C GLY A 103 -17.50 -4.96 -2.10
N GLU A 104 -18.38 -5.80 -1.57
CA GLU A 104 -19.62 -5.38 -0.90
C GLU A 104 -19.41 -4.29 0.16
N SER A 105 -18.25 -4.28 0.83
CA SER A 105 -17.92 -3.28 1.86
C SER A 105 -17.53 -1.92 1.30
N GLY A 106 -16.91 -1.84 0.13
CA GLY A 106 -16.36 -0.61 -0.45
C GLY A 106 -17.25 0.08 -1.46
N ILE A 107 -17.98 -0.71 -2.27
CA ILE A 107 -18.86 -0.19 -3.32
C ILE A 107 -19.81 0.93 -2.84
N PRO A 108 -20.48 0.85 -1.69
CA PRO A 108 -21.36 1.92 -1.23
C PRO A 108 -20.64 3.25 -1.07
N TYR A 109 -19.42 3.24 -0.51
CA TYR A 109 -18.62 4.44 -0.23
C TYR A 109 -18.00 5.07 -1.49
N VAL A 110 -17.70 4.26 -2.50
CA VAL A 110 -17.29 4.78 -3.81
C VAL A 110 -18.49 5.36 -4.56
N LYS A 111 -19.65 4.71 -4.50
CA LYS A 111 -20.89 5.19 -5.15
C LYS A 111 -21.42 6.49 -4.56
N ASP A 112 -21.34 6.67 -3.24
CA ASP A 112 -21.76 7.91 -2.57
C ASP A 112 -20.69 9.01 -2.63
N GLY A 113 -19.50 8.67 -3.17
CA GLY A 113 -18.37 9.57 -3.35
C GLY A 113 -17.64 9.90 -2.05
N SER A 114 -17.90 9.23 -0.94
CA SER A 114 -17.16 9.44 0.33
C SER A 114 -15.72 8.90 0.26
N VAL A 115 -15.51 7.89 -0.59
CA VAL A 115 -14.18 7.37 -0.97
C VAL A 115 -13.94 7.60 -2.46
N VAL A 116 -12.80 8.18 -2.77
CA VAL A 116 -12.37 8.52 -4.13
C VAL A 116 -11.29 7.55 -4.58
N VAL A 117 -11.58 6.76 -5.62
CA VAL A 117 -10.58 5.95 -6.30
C VAL A 117 -9.71 6.87 -7.15
N VAL A 118 -8.42 6.95 -6.83
CA VAL A 118 -7.46 7.85 -7.50
C VAL A 118 -6.86 7.21 -8.74
N GLY A 119 -6.97 5.89 -8.84
CA GLY A 119 -6.38 5.06 -9.88
C GLY A 119 -5.05 4.44 -9.48
N SER A 120 -4.50 3.64 -10.38
CA SER A 120 -3.38 2.75 -10.12
C SER A 120 -2.13 3.45 -9.56
N ASN A 121 -1.47 2.78 -8.62
CA ASN A 121 -0.13 3.14 -8.14
C ASN A 121 0.99 2.68 -9.10
N GLY A 122 0.65 2.10 -10.26
CA GLY A 122 1.59 1.62 -11.28
C GLY A 122 1.85 0.11 -11.24
N ILE A 123 1.25 -0.60 -10.31
CA ILE A 123 1.49 -2.03 -10.06
C ILE A 123 0.25 -2.86 -10.41
N THR A 124 0.49 -4.06 -10.91
CA THR A 124 -0.53 -5.12 -11.05
C THR A 124 -0.19 -6.24 -10.08
N GLY A 125 -1.14 -6.58 -9.22
CA GLY A 125 -1.02 -7.65 -8.26
C GLY A 125 -1.56 -8.97 -8.78
N VAL A 126 -0.99 -10.07 -8.32
CA VAL A 126 -1.42 -11.44 -8.62
C VAL A 126 -1.47 -12.25 -7.32
N ILE A 127 -2.60 -12.85 -7.05
CA ILE A 127 -2.78 -13.79 -5.94
C ILE A 127 -2.83 -15.21 -6.49
N GLY A 128 -2.39 -16.18 -5.70
CA GLY A 128 -2.50 -17.59 -6.10
C GLY A 128 -2.06 -18.57 -5.02
N TRP A 129 -2.02 -19.82 -5.42
CA TRP A 129 -1.46 -20.91 -4.65
C TRP A 129 0.00 -21.12 -5.04
N TYR A 130 0.87 -21.21 -4.06
CA TYR A 130 2.30 -21.37 -4.29
C TYR A 130 2.85 -22.58 -3.57
N ILE A 131 3.88 -23.18 -4.20
CA ILE A 131 4.70 -24.26 -3.65
C ILE A 131 6.17 -23.93 -3.85
N PRO A 132 7.08 -24.47 -3.02
CA PRO A 132 8.52 -24.46 -3.33
C PRO A 132 8.83 -25.21 -4.63
N ARG A 133 9.67 -24.61 -5.49
CA ARG A 133 10.02 -25.22 -6.80
C ARG A 133 10.67 -26.59 -6.65
N TYR A 134 11.39 -26.87 -5.56
CA TYR A 134 12.00 -28.18 -5.37
C TYR A 134 10.98 -29.33 -5.37
N LEU A 135 9.71 -29.07 -5.04
CA LEU A 135 8.66 -30.09 -5.09
C LEU A 135 8.39 -30.55 -6.51
N LEU A 136 8.57 -29.70 -7.52
CA LEU A 136 8.37 -30.10 -8.92
C LEU A 136 9.40 -31.10 -9.44
N LYS A 137 10.59 -31.17 -8.78
CA LYS A 137 11.58 -32.23 -9.12
C LYS A 137 11.07 -33.63 -8.79
N GLN A 138 10.33 -33.74 -7.66
CA GLN A 138 9.78 -35.01 -7.21
C GLN A 138 8.35 -35.24 -7.70
N TYR A 139 7.58 -34.17 -7.85
CA TYR A 139 6.17 -34.16 -8.21
C TYR A 139 5.90 -33.14 -9.31
N PRO A 140 6.31 -33.39 -10.58
CA PRO A 140 6.14 -32.42 -11.67
C PRO A 140 4.68 -32.01 -11.92
N GLN A 141 3.74 -32.92 -11.61
CA GLN A 141 2.29 -32.69 -11.74
C GLN A 141 1.76 -31.61 -10.81
N PHE A 142 2.47 -31.25 -9.72
CA PHE A 142 2.06 -30.18 -8.80
C PHE A 142 2.12 -28.78 -9.42
N LYS A 143 2.63 -28.69 -10.64
CA LYS A 143 2.51 -27.46 -11.43
C LYS A 143 1.04 -27.02 -11.60
N THR A 144 0.10 -27.95 -11.59
CA THR A 144 -1.33 -27.69 -11.75
C THR A 144 -2.14 -28.21 -10.55
N TRP A 145 -3.29 -27.61 -10.29
CA TRP A 145 -4.23 -28.07 -9.26
C TRP A 145 -4.68 -29.54 -9.45
N LYS A 146 -4.79 -29.99 -10.71
CA LYS A 146 -5.17 -31.37 -11.01
C LYS A 146 -4.17 -32.39 -10.47
N GLY A 147 -2.88 -32.03 -10.52
CA GLY A 147 -1.82 -32.90 -10.00
C GLY A 147 -1.79 -32.98 -8.47
N LEU A 148 -2.42 -32.06 -7.76
CA LEU A 148 -2.57 -32.12 -6.30
C LEU A 148 -3.63 -33.14 -5.87
N LYS A 149 -4.63 -33.42 -6.72
CA LYS A 149 -5.76 -34.27 -6.40
C LYS A 149 -5.31 -35.73 -6.18
N GLY A 150 -5.69 -36.29 -5.02
CA GLY A 150 -5.26 -37.61 -4.58
C GLY A 150 -3.85 -37.67 -4.02
N LYS A 151 -3.17 -36.50 -3.89
CA LYS A 151 -1.81 -36.38 -3.32
C LYS A 151 -1.76 -35.40 -2.13
N GLU A 152 -2.90 -34.97 -1.64
CA GLU A 152 -3.02 -33.96 -0.58
C GLU A 152 -2.34 -34.42 0.71
N SER A 153 -2.29 -35.72 0.98
CA SER A 153 -1.63 -36.29 2.16
C SER A 153 -0.13 -35.97 2.25
N ILE A 154 0.53 -35.63 1.13
CA ILE A 154 1.93 -35.18 1.09
C ILE A 154 2.11 -33.87 1.89
N PHE A 155 1.07 -33.05 1.97
CA PHE A 155 1.05 -31.76 2.65
C PHE A 155 0.46 -31.83 4.08
N LYS A 156 0.37 -33.00 4.70
CA LYS A 156 -0.19 -33.14 6.05
C LYS A 156 0.59 -32.34 7.11
N SER A 157 -0.16 -31.82 8.08
CA SER A 157 0.37 -31.25 9.31
C SER A 157 -0.47 -31.72 10.50
N PRO A 158 -0.02 -31.56 11.74
CA PRO A 158 -0.82 -31.89 12.92
C PRO A 158 -2.21 -31.22 12.90
N GLU A 159 -2.28 -29.97 12.47
CA GLU A 159 -3.53 -29.21 12.43
C GLU A 159 -4.48 -29.66 11.31
N SER A 160 -3.96 -30.25 10.24
CA SER A 160 -4.79 -30.71 9.11
C SER A 160 -5.39 -32.10 9.33
N GLY A 161 -4.89 -32.85 10.30
CA GLY A 161 -5.36 -34.21 10.62
C GLY A 161 -5.13 -35.17 9.46
N SER A 162 -6.20 -35.81 8.97
CA SER A 162 -6.12 -36.73 7.82
C SER A 162 -6.02 -36.03 6.46
N LYS A 163 -6.30 -34.73 6.40
CA LYS A 163 -6.27 -33.94 5.16
C LYS A 163 -4.88 -33.34 4.89
N GLY A 164 -4.61 -32.91 3.66
CA GLY A 164 -3.48 -32.03 3.39
C GLY A 164 -3.68 -30.66 4.06
N MET A 165 -2.60 -29.97 4.41
CA MET A 165 -2.66 -28.59 4.87
C MET A 165 -2.57 -27.63 3.67
N PHE A 166 -3.53 -26.73 3.55
CA PHE A 166 -3.38 -25.51 2.78
C PHE A 166 -3.17 -24.36 3.75
N LEU A 167 -2.02 -23.70 3.71
CA LEU A 167 -1.71 -22.58 4.58
C LEU A 167 -2.27 -21.29 3.97
N GLY A 168 -3.36 -20.79 4.55
CA GLY A 168 -4.06 -19.58 4.12
C GLY A 168 -3.30 -18.31 4.46
N GLY A 169 -3.67 -17.21 3.80
CA GLY A 169 -3.19 -15.86 4.09
C GLY A 169 -3.80 -15.26 5.36
N ASP A 170 -3.47 -13.99 5.60
CA ASP A 170 -4.11 -13.19 6.64
C ASP A 170 -5.63 -13.14 6.41
N PRO A 171 -6.45 -13.33 7.45
CA PRO A 171 -7.92 -13.31 7.30
C PRO A 171 -8.50 -12.00 6.72
N SER A 172 -7.75 -10.90 6.80
CA SER A 172 -8.17 -9.62 6.20
C SER A 172 -7.96 -9.58 4.69
N TYR A 173 -7.12 -10.45 4.14
CA TYR A 173 -6.83 -10.48 2.71
C TYR A 173 -8.02 -10.99 1.90
N VAL A 174 -8.00 -10.67 0.60
CA VAL A 174 -8.90 -11.27 -0.36
C VAL A 174 -8.62 -12.75 -0.46
N GLN A 175 -9.58 -13.54 -0.11
CA GLN A 175 -9.46 -14.98 -0.08
C GLN A 175 -10.72 -15.66 -0.59
N LYS A 176 -10.52 -16.75 -1.33
CA LYS A 176 -11.56 -17.69 -1.73
C LYS A 176 -11.13 -19.15 -1.57
N ASP A 177 -10.02 -19.35 -0.86
CA ASP A 177 -9.32 -20.65 -0.86
C ASP A 177 -10.14 -21.78 -0.28
N ARG A 178 -10.95 -21.55 0.77
CA ARG A 178 -11.86 -22.59 1.30
C ARG A 178 -12.88 -23.02 0.27
N LYS A 179 -13.50 -22.06 -0.40
CA LYS A 179 -14.47 -22.32 -1.47
C LYS A 179 -13.83 -22.90 -2.71
N LEU A 180 -12.61 -22.46 -3.02
CA LEU A 180 -11.84 -23.00 -4.14
C LEU A 180 -11.43 -24.47 -3.90
N ILE A 181 -10.94 -24.81 -2.71
CA ILE A 181 -10.63 -26.20 -2.30
C ILE A 181 -11.88 -27.09 -2.43
N GLU A 182 -13.01 -26.63 -1.89
CA GLU A 182 -14.29 -27.32 -1.97
C GLU A 182 -14.77 -27.48 -3.42
N GLY A 183 -14.75 -26.38 -4.20
CA GLY A 183 -15.21 -26.37 -5.60
C GLY A 183 -14.39 -27.24 -6.55
N LEU A 184 -13.09 -27.44 -6.26
CA LEU A 184 -12.19 -28.33 -6.98
C LEU A 184 -12.26 -29.79 -6.47
N GLY A 185 -12.94 -30.03 -5.37
CA GLY A 185 -13.04 -31.34 -4.74
C GLY A 185 -11.68 -31.85 -4.25
N LEU A 186 -10.86 -30.96 -3.65
CA LEU A 186 -9.58 -31.28 -3.07
C LEU A 186 -9.69 -31.58 -1.58
N ASN A 187 -8.93 -32.53 -1.08
CA ASN A 187 -8.95 -32.93 0.33
C ASN A 187 -7.93 -32.15 1.17
N PHE A 188 -7.98 -30.83 1.08
CA PHE A 188 -7.19 -29.94 1.94
C PHE A 188 -8.01 -29.38 3.09
N LYS A 189 -7.36 -29.11 4.21
CA LYS A 189 -7.85 -28.25 5.29
C LYS A 189 -7.18 -26.89 5.18
N HIS A 190 -7.99 -25.86 5.05
CA HIS A 190 -7.51 -24.48 5.11
C HIS A 190 -7.11 -24.13 6.56
N VAL A 191 -5.84 -23.81 6.77
CA VAL A 191 -5.25 -23.48 8.08
C VAL A 191 -4.66 -22.07 7.99
N VAL A 192 -5.09 -21.20 8.87
CA VAL A 192 -4.63 -19.81 8.92
C VAL A 192 -3.55 -19.68 10.00
N ALA A 193 -2.42 -19.10 9.64
CA ALA A 193 -1.34 -18.85 10.60
C ALA A 193 -1.53 -17.52 11.38
N GLY A 194 -2.40 -16.64 10.90
CA GLY A 194 -2.58 -15.29 11.41
C GLY A 194 -2.10 -14.24 10.39
N ALA A 195 -1.53 -13.13 10.87
CA ALA A 195 -0.99 -12.09 10.02
C ALA A 195 0.19 -12.57 9.16
N GLU A 196 0.53 -11.82 8.09
CA GLU A 196 1.58 -12.17 7.13
C GLU A 196 2.91 -12.61 7.78
N PRO A 197 3.45 -11.95 8.82
CA PRO A 197 4.69 -12.40 9.45
C PRO A 197 4.61 -13.84 10.00
N ALA A 198 3.47 -14.24 10.58
CA ALA A 198 3.28 -15.59 11.09
C ALA A 198 3.15 -16.61 9.95
N GLN A 199 2.46 -16.25 8.87
CA GLN A 199 2.38 -17.07 7.67
C GLN A 199 3.76 -17.27 7.04
N VAL A 200 4.55 -16.19 6.90
CA VAL A 200 5.93 -16.22 6.39
C VAL A 200 6.82 -17.10 7.24
N ALA A 201 6.80 -16.92 8.56
CA ALA A 201 7.60 -17.73 9.47
C ALA A 201 7.31 -19.24 9.29
N ARG A 202 6.04 -19.59 9.12
CA ARG A 202 5.61 -20.98 9.00
C ARG A 202 6.02 -21.62 7.66
N TRP A 203 5.69 -20.99 6.52
CA TRP A 203 6.05 -21.59 5.24
C TRP A 203 7.57 -21.54 4.98
N SER A 204 8.26 -20.48 5.41
CA SER A 204 9.71 -20.38 5.25
C SER A 204 10.48 -21.41 6.10
N GLN A 205 9.99 -21.73 7.30
CA GLN A 205 10.53 -22.83 8.10
C GLN A 205 10.38 -24.18 7.37
N LEU A 206 9.20 -24.47 6.81
CA LEU A 206 8.98 -25.69 6.01
C LEU A 206 9.87 -25.70 4.76
N TYR A 207 10.03 -24.56 4.09
CA TYR A 207 10.93 -24.41 2.95
C TYR A 207 12.38 -24.73 3.31
N LYS A 208 12.90 -24.17 4.41
CA LYS A 208 14.28 -24.45 4.91
C LYS A 208 14.48 -25.90 5.24
N GLN A 209 13.46 -26.57 5.78
CA GLN A 209 13.47 -28.01 6.06
C GLN A 209 13.22 -28.88 4.82
N ARG A 210 13.02 -28.29 3.63
CA ARG A 210 12.64 -28.94 2.38
C ARG A 210 11.39 -29.80 2.51
N LYS A 211 10.48 -29.42 3.41
CA LYS A 211 9.17 -30.07 3.59
C LYS A 211 8.13 -29.53 2.61
N PRO A 212 7.15 -30.36 2.20
CA PRO A 212 6.06 -29.90 1.36
C PRO A 212 5.21 -28.83 2.06
N VAL A 213 4.93 -27.75 1.33
CA VAL A 213 3.98 -26.72 1.75
C VAL A 213 3.25 -26.19 0.53
N LEU A 214 1.92 -26.06 0.63
CA LEU A 214 1.04 -25.39 -0.32
C LEU A 214 0.38 -24.25 0.41
N PHE A 215 0.49 -23.02 -0.14
CA PHE A 215 0.06 -21.84 0.59
C PHE A 215 -0.48 -20.74 -0.33
N TYR A 216 -1.34 -19.89 0.25
CA TYR A 216 -1.73 -18.62 -0.33
C TYR A 216 -0.53 -17.69 -0.41
N TRP A 217 -0.29 -17.07 -1.57
CA TRP A 217 0.76 -16.09 -1.73
C TRP A 217 0.44 -15.13 -2.86
N TYR A 218 1.27 -14.10 -3.03
CA TYR A 218 1.00 -13.04 -3.99
C TYR A 218 2.28 -12.44 -4.58
N ASP A 219 2.13 -11.66 -5.63
CA ASP A 219 3.15 -10.85 -6.27
C ASP A 219 2.53 -9.45 -6.56
N PRO A 220 3.22 -8.31 -6.28
CA PRO A 220 4.60 -8.21 -5.79
C PRO A 220 4.74 -8.52 -4.30
N GLN A 221 5.81 -9.25 -3.98
CA GLN A 221 6.24 -9.51 -2.61
C GLN A 221 7.75 -9.78 -2.62
N TYR A 222 8.52 -9.05 -1.83
CA TYR A 222 9.98 -9.07 -1.88
C TYR A 222 10.60 -10.46 -1.63
N LEU A 223 9.93 -11.32 -0.86
CA LEU A 223 10.37 -12.69 -0.59
C LEU A 223 10.37 -13.58 -1.85
N ASN A 224 9.66 -13.18 -2.91
CA ASN A 224 9.71 -13.91 -4.20
C ASN A 224 11.10 -13.88 -4.84
N ALA A 225 11.95 -12.91 -4.47
CA ALA A 225 13.36 -12.88 -4.89
C ALA A 225 14.27 -13.73 -4.00
N GLN A 226 13.86 -14.06 -2.77
CA GLN A 226 14.65 -14.82 -1.79
C GLN A 226 14.34 -16.31 -1.82
N TYR A 227 13.12 -16.68 -2.21
CA TYR A 227 12.64 -18.05 -2.21
C TYR A 227 12.20 -18.47 -3.62
N ASP A 228 12.68 -19.61 -4.09
CA ASP A 228 12.30 -20.13 -5.38
C ASP A 228 10.93 -20.83 -5.30
N LEU A 229 9.90 -20.04 -5.51
CA LEU A 229 8.50 -20.42 -5.43
C LEU A 229 7.89 -20.57 -6.83
N VAL A 230 6.89 -21.43 -6.94
CA VAL A 230 6.12 -21.64 -8.16
C VAL A 230 4.65 -21.50 -7.88
N ARG A 231 3.97 -20.70 -8.69
CA ARG A 231 2.51 -20.60 -8.66
C ARG A 231 1.90 -21.85 -9.30
N VAL A 232 0.96 -22.48 -8.59
CA VAL A 232 0.17 -23.61 -9.08
C VAL A 232 -0.87 -23.08 -10.06
N GLU A 233 -0.94 -23.66 -11.24
CA GLU A 233 -1.94 -23.33 -12.25
C GLU A 233 -3.32 -23.79 -11.77
N LEU A 234 -4.21 -22.86 -11.54
CA LEU A 234 -5.61 -23.04 -11.19
C LEU A 234 -6.49 -23.06 -12.45
N PRO A 235 -7.77 -23.49 -12.37
CA PRO A 235 -8.65 -23.41 -13.53
C PRO A 235 -8.80 -21.97 -14.04
N LYS A 236 -8.82 -21.83 -15.34
CA LYS A 236 -9.06 -20.50 -15.96
C LYS A 236 -10.36 -19.89 -15.48
N ARG A 237 -10.39 -18.58 -15.44
CA ARG A 237 -11.60 -17.83 -15.10
C ARG A 237 -12.72 -18.08 -16.10
N PHE A 238 -13.94 -18.08 -15.61
CA PHE A 238 -15.18 -18.19 -16.40
C PHE A 238 -16.15 -17.07 -16.00
N LYS A 239 -17.16 -16.84 -16.82
CA LYS A 239 -18.19 -15.82 -16.55
C LYS A 239 -18.95 -16.15 -15.25
N GLY A 240 -18.92 -15.24 -14.29
CA GLY A 240 -19.55 -15.42 -12.98
C GLY A 240 -18.66 -16.12 -11.95
N CYS A 241 -17.35 -16.28 -12.24
CA CYS A 241 -16.39 -16.68 -11.21
C CYS A 241 -16.28 -15.61 -10.12
N LEU A 242 -16.38 -16.02 -8.86
CA LEU A 242 -16.30 -15.17 -7.68
C LEU A 242 -14.87 -15.11 -7.12
N ASP A 243 -14.52 -14.00 -6.50
CA ASP A 243 -13.14 -13.70 -6.10
C ASP A 243 -12.94 -13.54 -4.59
N ASP A 244 -14.00 -13.30 -3.84
CA ASP A 244 -13.97 -13.22 -2.38
C ASP A 244 -15.00 -14.19 -1.81
N GLU A 245 -14.57 -15.09 -0.91
CA GLU A 245 -15.45 -16.09 -0.27
C GLU A 245 -16.56 -15.48 0.60
N LYS A 246 -16.48 -14.18 0.90
CA LYS A 246 -17.56 -13.42 1.54
C LYS A 246 -18.75 -13.19 0.59
N GLN A 247 -18.51 -13.29 -0.73
CA GLN A 247 -19.59 -13.18 -1.71
C GLN A 247 -20.53 -14.39 -1.66
N PRO A 248 -21.83 -14.18 -1.83
CA PRO A 248 -22.79 -15.28 -1.82
C PRO A 248 -22.65 -16.16 -3.06
N GLY A 249 -22.43 -17.46 -2.84
CA GLY A 249 -22.30 -18.44 -3.93
C GLY A 249 -21.93 -19.83 -3.46
N ASN A 250 -22.27 -20.82 -4.28
CA ASN A 250 -21.80 -22.19 -4.04
C ASN A 250 -20.31 -22.33 -4.43
N ALA A 251 -19.64 -23.36 -3.91
CA ALA A 251 -18.21 -23.57 -4.10
C ALA A 251 -17.77 -23.63 -5.57
N LYS A 252 -18.62 -24.11 -6.49
CA LYS A 252 -18.29 -24.18 -7.93
C LYS A 252 -18.06 -22.81 -8.56
N LYS A 253 -18.72 -21.74 -8.05
CA LYS A 253 -18.50 -20.37 -8.52
C LYS A 253 -17.13 -19.81 -8.14
N PHE A 254 -16.43 -20.45 -7.24
CA PHE A 254 -15.07 -20.06 -6.82
C PHE A 254 -13.98 -20.94 -7.44
N ALA A 255 -14.34 -21.98 -8.20
CA ALA A 255 -13.41 -22.96 -8.78
C ALA A 255 -12.66 -22.42 -10.01
N CYS A 256 -12.01 -21.27 -9.86
CA CYS A 256 -11.23 -20.59 -10.89
C CYS A 256 -10.06 -19.83 -10.25
N GLU A 257 -9.05 -19.50 -11.06
CA GLU A 257 -7.92 -18.68 -10.63
C GLU A 257 -8.37 -17.28 -10.12
N TYR A 258 -7.52 -16.67 -9.32
CA TYR A 258 -7.66 -15.26 -8.95
C TYR A 258 -7.50 -14.35 -10.18
N PRO A 259 -8.15 -13.19 -10.25
CA PRO A 259 -7.88 -12.21 -11.30
C PRO A 259 -6.51 -11.55 -11.12
N SER A 260 -6.09 -10.79 -12.10
CA SER A 260 -5.08 -9.77 -11.88
C SER A 260 -5.72 -8.55 -11.25
N TYR A 261 -5.08 -7.96 -10.27
CA TYR A 261 -5.56 -6.82 -9.51
C TYR A 261 -4.79 -5.56 -9.89
N GLY A 262 -5.48 -4.50 -10.29
CA GLY A 262 -4.89 -3.17 -10.29
C GLY A 262 -4.66 -2.75 -8.83
N LEU A 263 -3.46 -2.29 -8.49
CA LEU A 263 -3.23 -1.76 -7.16
C LEU A 263 -3.54 -0.28 -7.17
N ASP A 264 -4.68 0.10 -6.61
CA ASP A 264 -5.20 1.45 -6.64
C ASP A 264 -4.81 2.27 -5.39
N LYS A 265 -4.93 3.57 -5.54
CA LYS A 265 -4.83 4.54 -4.44
C LYS A 265 -6.23 5.03 -4.12
N LEU A 266 -6.51 5.19 -2.84
CA LEU A 266 -7.77 5.73 -2.37
C LEU A 266 -7.54 7.02 -1.58
N MET A 267 -8.50 7.93 -1.64
CA MET A 267 -8.55 9.12 -0.79
C MET A 267 -9.94 9.29 -0.19
N SER A 268 -10.01 9.82 1.03
CA SER A 268 -11.28 10.34 1.54
C SER A 268 -11.74 11.54 0.70
N LYS A 269 -13.05 11.71 0.53
CA LYS A 269 -13.64 12.89 -0.14
C LYS A 269 -13.15 14.21 0.46
N LYS A 270 -13.10 14.26 1.79
CA LYS A 270 -12.63 15.44 2.54
C LYS A 270 -11.20 15.80 2.16
N PHE A 271 -10.29 14.82 2.15
CA PHE A 271 -8.90 15.04 1.79
C PHE A 271 -8.75 15.39 0.30
N ALA A 272 -9.42 14.69 -0.59
CA ALA A 272 -9.40 14.96 -2.03
C ALA A 272 -9.81 16.41 -2.36
N ALA A 273 -10.75 16.99 -1.59
CA ALA A 273 -11.23 18.37 -1.75
C ALA A 273 -10.43 19.40 -0.94
N SER A 274 -9.44 18.99 -0.13
CA SER A 274 -8.74 19.87 0.82
C SER A 274 -7.88 20.95 0.17
N GLY A 275 -7.47 20.75 -1.08
CA GLY A 275 -6.51 21.62 -1.78
C GLY A 275 -5.08 21.52 -1.24
N SER A 276 -4.79 20.56 -0.35
CA SER A 276 -3.43 20.28 0.13
C SER A 276 -2.51 19.87 -1.04
N PRO A 277 -1.23 20.30 -1.05
CA PRO A 277 -0.26 19.82 -2.04
C PRO A 277 -0.06 18.30 -1.99
N ALA A 278 -0.35 17.66 -0.86
CA ALA A 278 -0.32 16.21 -0.72
C ALA A 278 -1.35 15.51 -1.62
N VAL A 279 -2.48 16.14 -1.95
CA VAL A 279 -3.46 15.58 -2.92
C VAL A 279 -2.82 15.40 -4.30
N LYS A 280 -2.06 16.40 -4.76
CA LYS A 280 -1.33 16.32 -6.04
C LYS A 280 -0.25 15.25 -6.01
N PHE A 281 0.44 15.10 -4.89
CA PHE A 281 1.42 14.05 -4.67
C PHE A 281 0.77 12.66 -4.80
N VAL A 282 -0.30 12.38 -4.05
CA VAL A 282 -1.01 11.10 -4.09
C VAL A 282 -1.52 10.78 -5.50
N LYS A 283 -2.09 11.78 -6.21
CA LYS A 283 -2.52 11.58 -7.61
C LYS A 283 -1.38 11.16 -8.53
N LYS A 284 -0.16 11.66 -8.31
CA LYS A 284 1.03 11.35 -9.10
C LYS A 284 1.80 10.12 -8.61
N TRP A 285 1.46 9.60 -7.43
CA TRP A 285 2.15 8.46 -6.85
C TRP A 285 2.10 7.26 -7.79
N LYS A 286 3.25 6.85 -8.27
CA LYS A 286 3.45 5.65 -9.08
C LYS A 286 4.87 5.15 -8.89
N TRP A 287 5.05 3.85 -8.87
CA TRP A 287 6.33 3.18 -8.90
C TRP A 287 6.22 1.77 -9.51
N SER A 288 7.31 1.03 -9.62
CA SER A 288 7.30 -0.32 -10.15
C SER A 288 7.24 -1.37 -9.02
N SER A 289 6.84 -2.60 -9.37
CA SER A 289 6.94 -3.74 -8.45
C SER A 289 8.37 -3.96 -7.97
N ALA A 290 9.38 -3.68 -8.81
CA ALA A 290 10.78 -3.79 -8.44
C ALA A 290 11.17 -2.77 -7.37
N ASP A 291 10.74 -1.50 -7.52
CA ASP A 291 10.99 -0.45 -6.51
C ASP A 291 10.30 -0.79 -5.19
N GLN A 292 9.03 -1.22 -5.24
CA GLN A 292 8.29 -1.62 -4.05
C GLN A 292 8.97 -2.78 -3.32
N ASN A 293 9.34 -3.83 -4.03
CA ASN A 293 10.00 -5.00 -3.45
C ASN A 293 11.37 -4.65 -2.87
N PHE A 294 12.14 -3.77 -3.55
CA PHE A 294 13.42 -3.30 -3.04
C PHE A 294 13.26 -2.59 -1.70
N VAL A 295 12.33 -1.64 -1.61
CA VAL A 295 12.07 -0.90 -0.37
C VAL A 295 11.50 -1.81 0.71
N ALA A 296 10.55 -2.69 0.38
CA ALA A 296 9.99 -3.65 1.33
C ALA A 296 11.06 -4.56 1.94
N ASN A 297 12.01 -5.02 1.12
CA ASN A 297 13.15 -5.81 1.59
C ASN A 297 14.07 -5.03 2.55
N LEU A 298 14.32 -3.74 2.27
CA LEU A 298 15.12 -2.88 3.16
C LEU A 298 14.43 -2.61 4.51
N ILE A 299 13.12 -2.54 4.53
CA ILE A 299 12.35 -2.30 5.77
C ILE A 299 12.26 -3.59 6.60
N ALA A 300 12.20 -4.75 5.96
CA ALA A 300 12.05 -6.04 6.63
C ALA A 300 13.36 -6.62 7.18
N GLY A 301 14.52 -6.19 6.68
CA GLY A 301 15.86 -6.62 7.12
C GLY A 301 16.44 -5.72 8.14
#